data_595b3c60fa17887544aa32c46d98f2a1
#
_entry.id   595b3c60fa17887544aa32c46d98f2a1
#
_cell.length_a   1.000
_cell.length_b   1.000
_cell.length_c   1.000
_cell.angle_alpha   90.00
_cell.angle_beta   90.00
_cell.angle_gamma   90.00
#
_symmetry.space_group_name_H-M   'P 1'
#
loop_
_entity.id
_entity.type
_entity.pdbx_description
1 polymer ?
#
loop_
_entity_poly.entity_id
_entity_poly.type
_entity_poly.pdbx_seq_one_letter_code
_entity_poly.pdbx_strand_id
1 'polypeptide(L)'
;LAPARWFDQRSVYHAFNVYEHIARVLTVAGELALCDGVAPSSSLMWAAFLHDVSKPDCFTVDHAGSGHFYGHPELGAKKARVIMDRLALSHDLVRDVCLLIKYHDKPLRPERSCLLNMMRALSGEGVDTPRLMDELMDLKRADTLGKAPSCFYYVETIEEMRALARELLAAGEPYTLKMLAINGGDLIRVGVKPGPELGQLLNAALDAVIEDNVPN
;
A
#
# COMPACT_ATOMS: atom_id res chain seq x y z
N LEU A 1 -0.07 20.04 -7.34
CA LEU A 1 0.19 19.45 -8.68
C LEU A 1 0.96 20.37 -9.64
N ALA A 2 1.11 21.68 -9.37
CA ALA A 2 1.80 22.59 -10.29
C ALA A 2 3.21 22.12 -10.71
N PRO A 3 4.08 21.61 -9.82
CA PRO A 3 5.39 21.08 -10.22
C PRO A 3 5.32 19.84 -11.13
N ALA A 4 4.22 19.07 -11.08
CA ALA A 4 4.05 17.86 -11.88
C ALA A 4 3.61 18.13 -13.34
N ARG A 5 3.09 19.35 -13.65
CA ARG A 5 2.33 19.64 -14.88
C ARG A 5 3.09 19.42 -16.19
N TRP A 6 4.40 19.62 -16.18
CA TRP A 6 5.24 19.44 -17.37
C TRP A 6 6.46 18.58 -17.06
N PHE A 7 6.36 17.78 -15.99
CA PHE A 7 7.49 17.03 -15.50
C PHE A 7 7.64 15.72 -16.26
N ASP A 8 8.67 15.67 -17.14
CA ASP A 8 9.06 14.47 -17.86
C ASP A 8 9.72 13.45 -16.91
N GLN A 9 9.18 12.24 -16.89
CA GLN A 9 9.64 11.17 -16.00
C GLN A 9 10.92 10.48 -16.49
N ARG A 10 11.30 10.67 -17.76
CA ARG A 10 12.47 10.01 -18.38
C ARG A 10 12.55 8.52 -18.10
N SER A 11 11.42 7.84 -18.19
CA SER A 11 11.28 6.44 -17.83
C SER A 11 10.57 5.67 -18.94
N VAL A 12 11.08 4.49 -19.27
CA VAL A 12 10.43 3.59 -20.28
C VAL A 12 9.07 3.06 -19.82
N TYR A 13 8.79 3.14 -18.52
CA TYR A 13 7.53 2.70 -17.93
C TYR A 13 6.42 3.76 -18.04
N HIS A 14 6.77 5.03 -18.31
CA HIS A 14 5.84 6.14 -18.34
C HIS A 14 5.78 6.79 -19.72
N ALA A 15 4.62 6.66 -20.38
CA ALA A 15 4.34 7.31 -21.65
C ALA A 15 3.88 8.77 -21.49
N PHE A 16 3.67 9.23 -20.25
CA PHE A 16 3.07 10.51 -19.89
C PHE A 16 3.92 11.27 -18.88
N ASN A 17 3.77 12.59 -18.81
CA ASN A 17 4.31 13.38 -17.70
C ASN A 17 3.58 13.03 -16.39
N VAL A 18 4.14 13.46 -15.24
CA VAL A 18 3.59 13.11 -13.92
C VAL A 18 2.13 13.55 -13.75
N TYR A 19 1.76 14.73 -14.25
CA TYR A 19 0.39 15.24 -14.13
C TYR A 19 -0.61 14.42 -14.96
N GLU A 20 -0.27 14.13 -16.21
CA GLU A 20 -1.10 13.30 -17.09
C GLU A 20 -1.25 11.89 -16.55
N HIS A 21 -0.17 11.31 -16.02
CA HIS A 21 -0.20 10.02 -15.35
C HIS A 21 -1.19 10.03 -14.16
N ILE A 22 -1.08 11.00 -13.25
CA ILE A 22 -2.01 11.15 -12.12
C ILE A 22 -3.47 11.28 -12.60
N ALA A 23 -3.73 12.08 -13.63
CA ALA A 23 -5.08 12.25 -14.17
C ALA A 23 -5.64 10.92 -14.72
N ARG A 24 -4.80 10.15 -15.44
CA ARG A 24 -5.19 8.82 -15.96
C ARG A 24 -5.47 7.83 -14.84
N VAL A 25 -4.58 7.75 -13.83
CA VAL A 25 -4.77 6.86 -12.67
C VAL A 25 -6.06 7.18 -11.94
N LEU A 26 -6.36 8.47 -11.74
CA LEU A 26 -7.62 8.91 -11.12
C LEU A 26 -8.85 8.49 -11.94
N THR A 27 -8.80 8.66 -13.26
CA THR A 27 -9.89 8.24 -14.16
C THR A 27 -10.09 6.73 -14.11
N VAL A 28 -9.01 5.95 -14.26
CA VAL A 28 -9.06 4.49 -14.25
C VAL A 28 -9.58 3.96 -12.90
N ALA A 29 -9.13 4.54 -11.78
CA ALA A 29 -9.61 4.14 -10.45
C ALA A 29 -11.14 4.34 -10.31
N GLY A 30 -11.67 5.43 -10.84
CA GLY A 30 -13.11 5.69 -10.88
C GLY A 30 -13.87 4.71 -11.80
N GLU A 31 -13.34 4.44 -12.99
CA GLU A 31 -13.96 3.52 -13.97
C GLU A 31 -13.98 2.07 -13.45
N LEU A 32 -12.89 1.60 -12.83
CA LEU A 32 -12.82 0.25 -12.25
C LEU A 32 -13.90 0.05 -11.18
N ALA A 33 -14.03 0.97 -10.25
CA ALA A 33 -15.05 0.90 -9.22
C ALA A 33 -16.47 0.86 -9.79
N LEU A 34 -16.74 1.67 -10.82
CA LEU A 34 -18.05 1.70 -11.49
C LEU A 34 -18.33 0.41 -12.27
N CYS A 35 -17.31 -0.21 -12.90
CA CYS A 35 -17.46 -1.50 -13.57
C CYS A 35 -17.82 -2.62 -12.57
N ASP A 36 -17.31 -2.55 -11.35
CA ASP A 36 -17.65 -3.49 -10.28
C ASP A 36 -19.00 -3.17 -9.60
N GLY A 37 -19.72 -2.16 -10.11
CA GLY A 37 -21.03 -1.74 -9.59
C GLY A 37 -20.98 -1.04 -8.23
N VAL A 38 -19.80 -0.59 -7.81
CA VAL A 38 -19.56 0.06 -6.53
C VAL A 38 -19.14 1.52 -6.74
N ALA A 39 -19.63 2.42 -5.91
CA ALA A 39 -19.11 3.79 -5.92
C ALA A 39 -17.63 3.79 -5.46
N PRO A 40 -16.72 4.49 -6.16
CA PRO A 40 -15.32 4.56 -5.75
C PRO A 40 -15.20 5.19 -4.36
N SER A 41 -14.39 4.57 -3.50
CA SER A 41 -14.18 5.07 -2.15
C SER A 41 -13.42 6.39 -2.15
N SER A 42 -13.70 7.25 -1.17
CA SER A 42 -12.97 8.53 -1.03
C SER A 42 -11.47 8.30 -0.80
N SER A 43 -11.08 7.26 -0.04
CA SER A 43 -9.67 6.93 0.22
C SER A 43 -8.94 6.55 -1.07
N LEU A 44 -9.52 5.69 -1.90
CA LEU A 44 -8.94 5.32 -3.20
C LEU A 44 -8.78 6.54 -4.11
N MET A 45 -9.83 7.37 -4.23
CA MET A 45 -9.79 8.53 -5.13
C MET A 45 -8.77 9.58 -4.70
N TRP A 46 -8.67 9.89 -3.39
CA TRP A 46 -7.63 10.78 -2.87
C TRP A 46 -6.23 10.18 -3.01
N ALA A 47 -6.08 8.89 -2.79
CA ALA A 47 -4.80 8.21 -3.00
C ALA A 47 -4.39 8.24 -4.48
N ALA A 48 -5.28 7.92 -5.41
CA ALA A 48 -5.04 8.02 -6.84
C ALA A 48 -4.66 9.44 -7.29
N PHE A 49 -5.29 10.47 -6.70
CA PHE A 49 -4.99 11.86 -6.99
C PHE A 49 -3.63 12.33 -6.45
N LEU A 50 -3.14 11.78 -5.35
CA LEU A 50 -1.96 12.27 -4.64
C LEU A 50 -0.76 11.30 -4.64
N HIS A 51 -0.88 10.06 -5.15
CA HIS A 51 0.15 9.02 -5.03
C HIS A 51 1.53 9.47 -5.50
N ASP A 52 1.57 10.20 -6.59
CA ASP A 52 2.79 10.65 -7.27
C ASP A 52 3.11 12.15 -7.09
N VAL A 53 2.42 12.83 -6.18
CA VAL A 53 2.58 14.29 -5.97
C VAL A 53 4.00 14.73 -5.63
N SER A 54 4.82 13.82 -5.12
CA SER A 54 6.21 14.08 -4.70
C SER A 54 7.27 13.64 -5.70
N LYS A 55 6.92 12.99 -6.82
CA LYS A 55 7.89 12.58 -7.84
C LYS A 55 8.84 13.70 -8.29
N PRO A 56 8.36 14.94 -8.55
CA PRO A 56 9.25 16.03 -8.93
C PRO A 56 10.32 16.37 -7.87
N ASP A 57 10.05 16.13 -6.60
CA ASP A 57 10.99 16.41 -5.50
C ASP A 57 12.01 15.29 -5.27
N CYS A 58 11.71 14.08 -5.74
CA CYS A 58 12.55 12.89 -5.58
C CYS A 58 13.31 12.52 -6.88
N PHE A 59 13.22 13.36 -7.90
CA PHE A 59 13.80 13.06 -9.21
C PHE A 59 15.32 13.05 -9.18
N THR A 60 15.88 11.95 -9.66
CA THR A 60 17.29 11.79 -9.93
C THR A 60 17.48 11.16 -11.31
N VAL A 61 18.64 11.32 -11.92
CA VAL A 61 18.97 10.75 -13.23
C VAL A 61 20.22 9.90 -13.09
N ASP A 62 20.19 8.69 -13.60
CA ASP A 62 21.35 7.81 -13.63
C ASP A 62 22.31 8.14 -14.79
N HIS A 63 23.43 7.41 -14.87
CA HIS A 63 24.43 7.60 -15.91
C HIS A 63 23.93 7.29 -17.33
N ALA A 64 22.83 6.53 -17.46
CA ALA A 64 22.19 6.22 -18.74
C ALA A 64 21.13 7.25 -19.13
N GLY A 65 20.87 8.26 -18.30
CA GLY A 65 19.88 9.30 -18.53
C GLY A 65 18.45 8.92 -18.08
N SER A 66 18.27 7.76 -17.42
CA SER A 66 16.97 7.30 -16.91
C SER A 66 16.60 7.99 -15.62
N GLY A 67 15.32 8.36 -15.49
CA GLY A 67 14.77 9.00 -14.29
C GLY A 67 14.41 8.00 -13.20
N HIS A 68 14.73 8.35 -11.95
CA HIS A 68 14.40 7.60 -10.75
C HIS A 68 13.74 8.51 -9.71
N PHE A 69 12.87 7.93 -8.87
CA PHE A 69 12.05 8.66 -7.91
C PHE A 69 12.10 8.02 -6.51
N TYR A 70 13.29 7.64 -6.06
CA TYR A 70 13.46 6.96 -4.78
C TYR A 70 12.88 7.76 -3.61
N GLY A 71 12.07 7.07 -2.77
CA GLY A 71 11.45 7.68 -1.58
C GLY A 71 10.22 8.55 -1.87
N HIS A 72 9.74 8.59 -3.13
CA HIS A 72 8.52 9.36 -3.44
C HIS A 72 7.27 8.87 -2.69
N PRO A 73 7.05 7.57 -2.37
CA PRO A 73 5.86 7.17 -1.64
C PRO A 73 5.83 7.73 -0.21
N GLU A 74 6.96 7.68 0.51
CA GLU A 74 7.07 8.20 1.87
C GLU A 74 6.93 9.72 1.92
N LEU A 75 7.59 10.43 0.99
CA LEU A 75 7.45 11.88 0.89
C LEU A 75 6.05 12.26 0.43
N GLY A 76 5.46 11.50 -0.50
CA GLY A 76 4.10 11.66 -1.00
C GLY A 76 3.06 11.56 0.11
N ALA A 77 3.17 10.53 0.96
CA ALA A 77 2.29 10.36 2.12
C ALA A 77 2.38 11.55 3.10
N LYS A 78 3.60 12.07 3.35
CA LYS A 78 3.78 13.28 4.20
C LYS A 78 3.13 14.51 3.57
N LYS A 79 3.31 14.73 2.26
CA LYS A 79 2.69 15.85 1.54
C LYS A 79 1.17 15.72 1.49
N ALA A 80 0.65 14.52 1.22
CA ALA A 80 -0.78 14.26 1.21
C ALA A 80 -1.42 14.60 2.56
N ARG A 81 -0.79 14.20 3.68
CA ARG A 81 -1.24 14.58 5.02
C ARG A 81 -1.39 16.09 5.17
N VAL A 82 -0.34 16.84 4.85
CA VAL A 82 -0.37 18.32 4.95
C VAL A 82 -1.46 18.94 4.09
N ILE A 83 -1.66 18.42 2.87
CA ILE A 83 -2.71 18.91 1.94
C ILE A 83 -4.09 18.62 2.52
N MET A 84 -4.33 17.40 2.98
CA MET A 84 -5.63 16.94 3.47
C MET A 84 -6.00 17.55 4.82
N ASP A 85 -5.03 17.74 5.71
CA ASP A 85 -5.22 18.45 7.00
C ASP A 85 -5.64 19.91 6.76
N ARG A 86 -5.05 20.61 5.78
CA ARG A 86 -5.46 21.97 5.38
C ARG A 86 -6.87 22.03 4.80
N LEU A 87 -7.36 20.92 4.24
CA LEU A 87 -8.74 20.80 3.74
C LEU A 87 -9.72 20.34 4.83
N ALA A 88 -9.25 20.18 6.06
CA ALA A 88 -10.02 19.75 7.23
C ALA A 88 -10.73 18.39 7.00
N LEU A 89 -10.10 17.46 6.29
CA LEU A 89 -10.63 16.12 6.08
C LEU A 89 -10.48 15.27 7.36
N SER A 90 -11.31 14.24 7.51
CA SER A 90 -11.31 13.42 8.72
C SER A 90 -9.98 12.67 8.90
N HIS A 91 -9.58 12.48 10.16
CA HIS A 91 -8.35 11.78 10.50
C HIS A 91 -8.26 10.37 9.91
N ASP A 92 -9.39 9.64 9.90
CA ASP A 92 -9.44 8.30 9.34
C ASP A 92 -9.17 8.30 7.83
N LEU A 93 -9.81 9.22 7.09
CA LEU A 93 -9.55 9.37 5.66
C LEU A 93 -8.09 9.75 5.39
N VAL A 94 -7.54 10.71 6.13
CA VAL A 94 -6.13 11.12 6.00
C VAL A 94 -5.18 9.96 6.28
N ARG A 95 -5.43 9.19 7.34
CA ARG A 95 -4.65 7.99 7.70
C ARG A 95 -4.66 6.98 6.55
N ASP A 96 -5.85 6.61 6.07
CA ASP A 96 -6.03 5.58 5.05
C ASP A 96 -5.37 5.99 3.72
N VAL A 97 -5.57 7.23 3.28
CA VAL A 97 -4.90 7.77 2.08
C VAL A 97 -3.37 7.77 2.23
N CYS A 98 -2.85 8.18 3.39
CA CYS A 98 -1.40 8.15 3.62
C CYS A 98 -0.81 6.73 3.59
N LEU A 99 -1.55 5.72 4.09
CA LEU A 99 -1.14 4.32 4.01
C LEU A 99 -1.15 3.83 2.56
N LEU A 100 -2.19 4.10 1.80
CA LEU A 100 -2.28 3.74 0.38
C LEU A 100 -1.13 4.36 -0.41
N ILE A 101 -0.86 5.66 -0.25
CA ILE A 101 0.23 6.36 -0.94
C ILE A 101 1.59 5.77 -0.53
N LYS A 102 1.81 5.51 0.75
CA LYS A 102 3.07 4.96 1.25
C LYS A 102 3.41 3.60 0.65
N TYR A 103 2.40 2.78 0.37
CA TYR A 103 2.60 1.41 -0.08
C TYR A 103 2.24 1.16 -1.54
N HIS A 104 1.78 2.17 -2.31
CA HIS A 104 1.35 1.98 -3.69
C HIS A 104 2.45 1.42 -4.60
N ASP A 105 3.69 1.89 -4.46
CA ASP A 105 4.83 1.48 -5.28
C ASP A 105 5.65 0.32 -4.68
N LYS A 106 5.28 -0.17 -3.48
CA LYS A 106 5.99 -1.30 -2.86
C LYS A 106 5.84 -2.55 -3.72
N PRO A 107 6.95 -3.19 -4.16
CA PRO A 107 6.87 -4.45 -4.89
C PRO A 107 6.20 -5.52 -4.04
N LEU A 108 5.21 -6.20 -4.60
CA LEU A 108 4.49 -7.30 -3.98
C LEU A 108 4.50 -8.51 -4.92
N ARG A 109 4.34 -9.70 -4.32
CA ARG A 109 4.22 -10.96 -5.03
C ARG A 109 3.01 -11.73 -4.49
N PRO A 110 2.40 -12.63 -5.30
CA PRO A 110 1.31 -13.49 -4.85
C PRO A 110 1.85 -14.64 -3.97
N GLU A 111 2.48 -14.26 -2.86
CA GLU A 111 3.07 -15.14 -1.85
C GLU A 111 2.44 -14.84 -0.49
N ARG A 112 2.07 -15.88 0.27
CA ARG A 112 1.42 -15.78 1.57
C ARG A 112 2.13 -14.80 2.52
N SER A 113 3.42 -15.01 2.76
CA SER A 113 4.20 -14.17 3.68
C SER A 113 4.29 -12.71 3.22
N CYS A 114 4.43 -12.48 1.91
CA CYS A 114 4.47 -11.15 1.32
C CYS A 114 3.16 -10.37 1.59
N LEU A 115 2.00 -11.02 1.39
CA LEU A 115 0.69 -10.39 1.57
C LEU A 115 0.33 -10.22 3.05
N LEU A 116 0.64 -11.19 3.93
CA LEU A 116 0.43 -11.05 5.38
C LEU A 116 1.30 -9.92 5.95
N ASN A 117 2.55 -9.79 5.52
CA ASN A 117 3.41 -8.66 5.89
C ASN A 117 2.88 -7.32 5.38
N MET A 118 2.23 -7.28 4.21
CA MET A 118 1.56 -6.07 3.74
C MET A 118 0.32 -5.76 4.58
N MET A 119 -0.53 -6.74 4.91
CA MET A 119 -1.67 -6.55 5.80
C MET A 119 -1.23 -6.06 7.18
N ARG A 120 -0.14 -6.61 7.73
CA ARG A 120 0.49 -6.12 8.97
C ARG A 120 0.90 -4.65 8.86
N ALA A 121 1.52 -4.26 7.75
CA ALA A 121 1.96 -2.89 7.52
C ALA A 121 0.79 -1.90 7.34
N LEU A 122 -0.35 -2.37 6.82
CA LEU A 122 -1.59 -1.61 6.71
C LEU A 122 -2.40 -1.61 8.01
N SER A 123 -2.14 -2.53 8.95
CA SER A 123 -2.92 -2.66 10.18
C SER A 123 -2.62 -1.54 11.18
N GLY A 124 -3.60 -1.22 12.02
CA GLY A 124 -3.48 -0.21 13.06
C GLY A 124 -4.80 0.00 13.79
N GLU A 125 -4.78 0.87 14.79
CA GLU A 125 -5.99 1.22 15.52
C GLU A 125 -6.99 1.92 14.59
N GLY A 126 -8.21 1.42 14.55
CA GLY A 126 -9.30 1.96 13.73
C GLY A 126 -9.13 1.74 12.22
N VAL A 127 -8.16 0.94 11.78
CA VAL A 127 -7.98 0.61 10.35
C VAL A 127 -8.77 -0.63 9.98
N ASP A 128 -9.58 -0.52 8.95
CA ASP A 128 -10.19 -1.65 8.26
C ASP A 128 -9.17 -2.23 7.25
N THR A 129 -8.32 -3.14 7.75
CA THR A 129 -7.23 -3.71 6.96
C THR A 129 -7.70 -4.49 5.73
N PRO A 130 -8.77 -5.32 5.79
CA PRO A 130 -9.32 -5.98 4.61
C PRO A 130 -9.71 -5.01 3.50
N ARG A 131 -10.49 -3.97 3.83
CA ARG A 131 -10.88 -2.91 2.88
C ARG A 131 -9.66 -2.19 2.30
N LEU A 132 -8.72 -1.80 3.16
CA LEU A 132 -7.54 -1.04 2.73
C LEU A 132 -6.58 -1.88 1.86
N MET A 133 -6.54 -3.20 2.08
CA MET A 133 -5.79 -4.12 1.21
C MET A 133 -6.43 -4.21 -0.18
N ASP A 134 -7.75 -4.31 -0.29
CA ASP A 134 -8.45 -4.28 -1.56
C ASP A 134 -8.24 -2.94 -2.28
N GLU A 135 -8.37 -1.81 -1.60
CA GLU A 135 -8.11 -0.48 -2.16
C GLU A 135 -6.65 -0.29 -2.62
N LEU A 136 -5.68 -0.92 -1.93
CA LEU A 136 -4.29 -0.92 -2.38
C LEU A 136 -4.14 -1.69 -3.70
N MET A 137 -4.84 -2.82 -3.87
CA MET A 137 -4.84 -3.55 -5.15
C MET A 137 -5.51 -2.73 -6.25
N ASP A 138 -6.60 -2.02 -5.96
CA ASP A 138 -7.24 -1.11 -6.91
C ASP A 138 -6.31 0.04 -7.33
N LEU A 139 -5.62 0.66 -6.38
CA LEU A 139 -4.66 1.71 -6.68
C LEU A 139 -3.50 1.20 -7.54
N LYS A 140 -2.93 0.02 -7.21
CA LYS A 140 -1.87 -0.61 -8.01
C LYS A 140 -2.34 -0.96 -9.42
N ARG A 141 -3.56 -1.45 -9.57
CA ARG A 141 -4.18 -1.74 -10.88
C ARG A 141 -4.36 -0.47 -11.69
N ALA A 142 -4.92 0.57 -11.08
CA ALA A 142 -5.12 1.86 -11.74
C ALA A 142 -3.78 2.51 -12.14
N ASP A 143 -2.77 2.47 -11.26
CA ASP A 143 -1.42 2.95 -11.53
C ASP A 143 -0.78 2.19 -12.70
N THR A 144 -0.91 0.86 -12.73
CA THR A 144 -0.40 0.01 -13.82
C THR A 144 -1.05 0.36 -15.16
N LEU A 145 -2.38 0.52 -15.19
CA LEU A 145 -3.12 0.90 -16.38
C LEU A 145 -2.92 2.38 -16.78
N GLY A 146 -2.46 3.20 -15.85
CA GLY A 146 -2.04 4.58 -16.12
C GLY A 146 -0.65 4.71 -16.74
N LYS A 147 0.17 3.65 -16.73
CA LYS A 147 1.52 3.58 -17.31
C LYS A 147 1.51 3.26 -18.81
N ALA A 148 2.69 2.96 -19.37
CA ALA A 148 2.81 2.49 -20.73
C ALA A 148 2.13 1.11 -20.92
N PRO A 149 1.55 0.79 -22.09
CA PRO A 149 0.90 -0.50 -22.33
C PRO A 149 1.81 -1.73 -22.07
N SER A 150 3.11 -1.56 -22.22
CA SER A 150 4.11 -2.59 -21.88
C SER A 150 4.08 -3.02 -20.42
N CYS A 151 3.44 -2.26 -19.52
CA CYS A 151 3.29 -2.60 -18.11
C CYS A 151 2.02 -3.41 -17.79
N PHE A 152 1.06 -3.52 -18.72
CA PHE A 152 -0.27 -4.07 -18.47
C PHE A 152 -0.26 -5.57 -18.12
N TYR A 153 0.81 -6.30 -18.46
CA TYR A 153 0.98 -7.70 -18.04
C TYR A 153 0.93 -7.88 -16.51
N TYR A 154 1.29 -6.83 -15.77
CA TYR A 154 1.31 -6.88 -14.30
C TYR A 154 -0.09 -6.86 -13.66
N VAL A 155 -1.13 -6.50 -14.43
CA VAL A 155 -2.53 -6.50 -13.96
C VAL A 155 -2.96 -7.91 -13.51
N GLU A 156 -2.59 -8.95 -14.25
CA GLU A 156 -2.89 -10.34 -13.89
C GLU A 156 -2.28 -10.71 -12.53
N THR A 157 -1.00 -10.37 -12.31
CA THR A 157 -0.33 -10.56 -11.02
C THR A 157 -1.03 -9.81 -9.87
N ILE A 158 -1.57 -8.61 -10.13
CA ILE A 158 -2.33 -7.86 -9.12
C ILE A 158 -3.62 -8.60 -8.76
N GLU A 159 -4.33 -9.16 -9.73
CA GLU A 159 -5.55 -9.93 -9.45
C GLU A 159 -5.24 -11.26 -8.71
N GLU A 160 -4.14 -11.92 -9.03
CA GLU A 160 -3.66 -13.08 -8.26
C GLU A 160 -3.36 -12.70 -6.79
N MET A 161 -2.68 -11.58 -6.56
CA MET A 161 -2.42 -11.05 -5.22
C MET A 161 -3.71 -10.73 -4.48
N ARG A 162 -4.70 -10.12 -5.16
CA ARG A 162 -6.02 -9.81 -4.59
C ARG A 162 -6.75 -11.09 -4.18
N ALA A 163 -6.80 -12.08 -5.06
CA ALA A 163 -7.45 -13.36 -4.78
C ALA A 163 -6.84 -14.04 -3.56
N LEU A 164 -5.52 -14.19 -3.53
CA LEU A 164 -4.80 -14.79 -2.40
C LEU A 164 -4.99 -13.98 -1.11
N ALA A 165 -4.95 -12.64 -1.17
CA ALA A 165 -5.20 -11.80 0.00
C ALA A 165 -6.57 -12.05 0.61
N ARG A 166 -7.63 -12.18 -0.22
CA ARG A 166 -8.98 -12.49 0.22
C ARG A 166 -9.09 -13.90 0.81
N GLU A 167 -8.41 -14.88 0.25
CA GLU A 167 -8.33 -16.24 0.81
C GLU A 167 -7.70 -16.23 2.20
N LEU A 168 -6.55 -15.56 2.37
CA LEU A 168 -5.86 -15.46 3.65
C LEU A 168 -6.72 -14.77 4.72
N LEU A 169 -7.41 -13.70 4.36
CA LEU A 169 -8.36 -13.01 5.24
C LEU A 169 -9.55 -13.90 5.62
N ALA A 170 -10.13 -14.63 4.66
CA ALA A 170 -11.23 -15.55 4.91
C ALA A 170 -10.81 -16.75 5.78
N ALA A 171 -9.58 -17.21 5.66
CA ALA A 171 -8.99 -18.26 6.50
C ALA A 171 -8.65 -17.75 7.92
N GLY A 172 -8.70 -16.44 8.17
CA GLY A 172 -8.32 -15.86 9.46
C GLY A 172 -6.82 -15.93 9.74
N GLU A 173 -6.00 -15.95 8.71
CA GLU A 173 -4.54 -15.97 8.83
C GLU A 173 -4.01 -14.79 9.64
N PRO A 174 -3.11 -15.01 10.61
CA PRO A 174 -2.66 -13.96 11.50
C PRO A 174 -1.67 -13.01 10.83
N TYR A 175 -1.96 -11.72 10.88
CA TYR A 175 -1.06 -10.64 10.47
C TYR A 175 -0.85 -9.58 11.57
N THR A 176 -1.46 -9.76 12.75
CA THR A 176 -1.24 -8.90 13.92
C THR A 176 -1.02 -9.73 15.18
N LEU A 177 -0.36 -9.14 16.19
CA LEU A 177 -0.12 -9.82 17.48
C LEU A 177 -1.42 -10.26 18.17
N LYS A 178 -2.54 -9.58 17.94
CA LYS A 178 -3.84 -9.92 18.52
C LYS A 178 -4.45 -11.18 17.91
N MET A 179 -4.00 -11.60 16.76
CA MET A 179 -4.47 -12.78 16.03
C MET A 179 -3.66 -14.03 16.33
N LEU A 180 -2.52 -13.91 17.04
CA LEU A 180 -1.75 -15.06 17.50
C LEU A 180 -2.55 -15.89 18.50
N ALA A 181 -2.40 -17.20 18.44
CA ALA A 181 -2.94 -18.13 19.44
C ALA A 181 -2.33 -17.95 20.84
N ILE A 182 -1.13 -17.36 20.92
CA ILE A 182 -0.42 -17.04 22.17
C ILE A 182 -0.43 -15.54 22.44
N ASN A 183 -0.37 -15.17 23.69
CA ASN A 183 -0.32 -13.78 24.14
C ASN A 183 0.76 -13.56 25.22
N GLY A 184 0.93 -12.32 25.68
CA GLY A 184 1.93 -11.98 26.70
C GLY A 184 1.76 -12.72 28.03
N GLY A 185 0.53 -13.05 28.42
CA GLY A 185 0.24 -13.84 29.62
C GLY A 185 0.75 -15.27 29.50
N ASP A 186 0.69 -15.86 28.31
CA ASP A 186 1.22 -17.21 28.05
C ASP A 186 2.75 -17.24 28.23
N LEU A 187 3.43 -16.24 27.67
CA LEU A 187 4.88 -16.11 27.81
C LEU A 187 5.31 -15.88 29.27
N ILE A 188 4.55 -15.09 30.03
CA ILE A 188 4.81 -14.88 31.46
C ILE A 188 4.66 -16.19 32.24
N ARG A 189 3.65 -17.00 31.92
CA ARG A 189 3.44 -18.32 32.58
C ARG A 189 4.61 -19.29 32.35
N VAL A 190 5.32 -19.18 31.23
CA VAL A 190 6.51 -20.00 30.96
C VAL A 190 7.81 -19.33 31.40
N GLY A 191 7.74 -18.24 32.19
CA GLY A 191 8.89 -17.63 32.86
C GLY A 191 9.48 -16.39 32.18
N VAL A 192 8.89 -15.87 31.09
CA VAL A 192 9.34 -14.61 30.48
C VAL A 192 8.97 -13.45 31.41
N LYS A 193 9.90 -12.59 31.72
CA LYS A 193 9.64 -11.42 32.59
C LYS A 193 8.87 -10.34 31.81
N PRO A 194 7.92 -9.62 32.46
CA PRO A 194 7.30 -8.44 31.86
C PRO A 194 8.35 -7.40 31.47
N GLY A 195 8.25 -6.91 30.22
CA GLY A 195 9.19 -5.92 29.71
C GLY A 195 9.24 -5.88 28.18
N PRO A 196 10.15 -5.09 27.59
CA PRO A 196 10.30 -4.97 26.12
C PRO A 196 10.59 -6.30 25.43
N GLU A 197 11.28 -7.24 26.09
CA GLU A 197 11.62 -8.57 25.59
C GLU A 197 10.36 -9.38 25.25
N LEU A 198 9.32 -9.27 26.08
CA LEU A 198 8.04 -9.94 25.84
C LEU A 198 7.40 -9.50 24.51
N GLY A 199 7.44 -8.20 24.20
CA GLY A 199 6.97 -7.68 22.92
C GLY A 199 7.83 -8.14 21.74
N GLN A 200 9.14 -8.25 21.92
CA GLN A 200 10.04 -8.76 20.89
C GLN A 200 9.76 -10.24 20.60
N LEU A 201 9.55 -11.07 21.64
CA LEU A 201 9.23 -12.49 21.48
C LEU A 201 7.88 -12.69 20.75
N LEU A 202 6.85 -11.89 21.09
CA LEU A 202 5.56 -11.96 20.37
C LEU A 202 5.70 -11.55 18.91
N ASN A 203 6.52 -10.54 18.59
CA ASN A 203 6.78 -10.17 17.21
C ASN A 203 7.54 -11.27 16.47
N ALA A 204 8.56 -11.88 17.10
CA ALA A 204 9.28 -13.00 16.51
C ALA A 204 8.37 -14.23 16.29
N ALA A 205 7.43 -14.50 17.22
CA ALA A 205 6.42 -15.54 17.02
C ALA A 205 5.50 -15.23 15.82
N LEU A 206 5.04 -13.98 15.68
CA LEU A 206 4.25 -13.58 14.53
C LEU A 206 5.05 -13.71 13.22
N ASP A 207 6.32 -13.30 13.22
CA ASP A 207 7.19 -13.45 12.06
C ASP A 207 7.32 -14.94 11.67
N ALA A 208 7.54 -15.84 12.66
CA ALA A 208 7.65 -17.27 12.43
C ALA A 208 6.34 -17.88 11.85
N VAL A 209 5.18 -17.44 12.32
CA VAL A 209 3.87 -17.87 11.79
C VAL A 209 3.64 -17.33 10.38
N ILE A 210 3.98 -16.08 10.10
CA ILE A 210 3.87 -15.49 8.75
C ILE A 210 4.77 -16.22 7.75
N GLU A 211 5.99 -16.59 8.16
CA GLU A 211 6.94 -17.34 7.32
C GLU A 211 6.63 -18.85 7.24
N ASP A 212 5.53 -19.30 7.86
CA ASP A 212 5.08 -20.70 7.89
C ASP A 212 6.08 -21.67 8.55
N ASN A 213 6.92 -21.14 9.45
CA ASN A 213 7.92 -21.92 10.19
C ASN A 213 7.29 -22.67 11.39
N VAL A 214 6.19 -22.15 11.92
CA VAL A 214 5.43 -22.72 13.03
C VAL A 214 3.92 -22.49 12.80
N PRO A 215 3.04 -23.39 13.30
CA PRO A 215 1.59 -23.14 13.26
C PRO A 215 1.22 -21.99 14.22
N ASN A 216 0.09 -21.35 13.93
CA ASN A 216 -0.49 -20.37 14.84
C ASN A 216 -1.11 -21.02 16.05
#